data_617a936c633c81f478afabd8e65b0f29
#
_entry.id   617a936c633c81f478afabd8e65b0f29
#
_cell.length_a   1.000
_cell.length_b   1.000
_cell.length_c   1.000
_cell.angle_alpha   90.00
_cell.angle_beta   90.00
_cell.angle_gamma   90.00
#
_symmetry.space_group_name_H-M   'P 1'
#
loop_
_entity.id
_entity.type
_entity.pdbx_description
1 polymer ?
#
loop_
_entity_poly.entity_id
_entity_poly.type
_entity_poly.pdbx_seq_one_letter_code
_entity_poly.pdbx_strand_id
1 'polypeptide(L)'
;MSIPVAAGQQRADGGYRPDPATPRHPGAALTAAVLGNFVVILDAVVVNVALPSIRHSLGGGVSGLQWVVDGYTLMFAALLLSAGALSDRVGARRAFGRGMVLFVLASAACGLAPGIGALVTARLVQGSAAAVMMPSSMALIRQVFPGATTRARALAIWAMGGA
;
A
#
# COMPACT_ATOMS: atom_id res chain seq x y z
N MET A 1 -24.55 44.52 44.38
CA MET A 1 -23.31 44.41 43.57
C MET A 1 -23.43 43.10 42.79
N SER A 2 -24.08 43.21 41.60
CA SER A 2 -24.47 42.07 40.77
C SER A 2 -23.43 41.86 39.67
N ILE A 3 -22.86 40.66 39.62
CA ILE A 3 -21.90 40.27 38.58
C ILE A 3 -22.71 39.72 37.40
N PRO A 4 -22.53 40.21 36.16
CA PRO A 4 -23.21 39.64 35.00
C PRO A 4 -22.46 38.39 34.53
N VAL A 5 -23.10 37.22 34.64
CA VAL A 5 -22.72 35.98 33.95
C VAL A 5 -23.41 36.00 32.59
N ALA A 6 -22.71 36.46 31.58
CA ALA A 6 -23.14 36.28 30.20
C ALA A 6 -21.95 36.52 29.25
N ALA A 7 -21.30 35.51 28.75
CA ALA A 7 -20.63 35.45 27.44
C ALA A 7 -19.76 34.19 27.33
N GLY A 8 -20.35 33.03 27.09
CA GLY A 8 -19.59 31.78 26.96
C GLY A 8 -20.23 30.72 26.07
N GLN A 9 -21.31 31.08 25.33
CA GLN A 9 -21.98 30.10 24.47
C GLN A 9 -22.09 30.57 23.01
N GLN A 10 -20.98 30.90 22.42
CA GLN A 10 -20.94 31.12 20.96
C GLN A 10 -19.58 30.69 20.46
N ARG A 11 -19.44 29.44 20.06
CA ARG A 11 -18.51 28.92 19.03
C ARG A 11 -18.45 27.40 19.06
N ALA A 12 -19.55 26.74 18.81
CA ALA A 12 -19.59 25.31 18.55
C ALA A 12 -20.07 24.96 17.11
N ASP A 13 -20.25 25.97 16.26
CA ASP A 13 -20.59 25.74 14.84
C ASP A 13 -19.38 26.02 13.94
N GLY A 14 -18.24 25.45 14.27
CA GLY A 14 -17.16 25.28 13.33
C GLY A 14 -17.59 24.24 12.30
N GLY A 15 -18.37 24.69 11.30
CA GLY A 15 -18.80 23.84 10.20
C GLY A 15 -17.60 23.11 9.62
N TYR A 16 -17.51 21.82 9.90
CA TYR A 16 -16.58 20.89 9.25
C TYR A 16 -16.82 21.02 7.75
N ARG A 17 -15.98 21.78 7.07
CA ARG A 17 -15.89 21.76 5.61
C ARG A 17 -15.10 20.51 5.25
N PRO A 18 -15.72 19.49 4.62
CA PRO A 18 -14.97 18.33 4.14
C PRO A 18 -13.90 18.84 3.17
N ASP A 19 -12.65 18.50 3.43
CA ASP A 19 -11.54 18.72 2.50
C ASP A 19 -11.94 18.07 1.16
N PRO A 20 -11.91 18.81 0.03
CA PRO A 20 -12.24 18.24 -1.29
C PRO A 20 -11.38 17.02 -1.69
N ALA A 21 -10.33 16.73 -0.92
CA ALA A 21 -9.51 15.55 -1.07
C ALA A 21 -10.07 14.28 -0.36
N THR A 22 -11.12 14.40 0.47
CA THR A 22 -11.74 13.23 1.11
C THR A 22 -12.47 12.39 0.06
N PRO A 23 -12.18 11.07 -0.04
CA PRO A 23 -12.89 10.20 -0.96
C PRO A 23 -14.39 10.23 -0.66
N ARG A 24 -15.21 10.51 -1.68
CA ARG A 24 -16.68 10.55 -1.55
C ARG A 24 -17.29 9.19 -1.14
N HIS A 25 -16.51 8.12 -1.19
CA HIS A 25 -16.94 6.75 -0.89
C HIS A 25 -15.92 6.07 0.06
N PRO A 26 -16.13 6.13 1.38
CA PRO A 26 -15.21 5.54 2.36
C PRO A 26 -15.08 4.01 2.19
N GLY A 27 -16.16 3.33 1.82
CA GLY A 27 -16.13 1.90 1.55
C GLY A 27 -15.20 1.53 0.38
N ALA A 28 -15.27 2.25 -0.74
CA ALA A 28 -14.42 1.99 -1.90
C ALA A 28 -12.93 2.20 -1.60
N ALA A 29 -12.59 3.20 -0.78
CA ALA A 29 -11.21 3.43 -0.35
C ALA A 29 -10.68 2.29 0.53
N LEU A 30 -11.50 1.80 1.46
CA LEU A 30 -11.14 0.65 2.30
C LEU A 30 -10.98 -0.60 1.45
N THR A 31 -11.93 -0.91 0.58
CA THR A 31 -11.85 -2.07 -0.32
C THR A 31 -10.59 -2.03 -1.19
N ALA A 32 -10.27 -0.88 -1.78
CA ALA A 32 -9.05 -0.71 -2.56
C ALA A 32 -7.77 -0.95 -1.71
N ALA A 33 -7.73 -0.43 -0.48
CA ALA A 33 -6.60 -0.62 0.43
C ALA A 33 -6.44 -2.08 0.85
N VAL A 34 -7.55 -2.78 1.14
CA VAL A 34 -7.56 -4.22 1.49
C VAL A 34 -7.11 -5.07 0.31
N LEU A 35 -7.67 -4.83 -0.88
CA LEU A 35 -7.28 -5.55 -2.10
C LEU A 35 -5.81 -5.31 -2.45
N GLY A 36 -5.31 -4.08 -2.30
CA GLY A 36 -3.91 -3.77 -2.52
C GLY A 36 -2.99 -4.52 -1.57
N ASN A 37 -3.35 -4.60 -0.28
CA ASN A 37 -2.60 -5.39 0.70
C ASN A 37 -2.64 -6.88 0.37
N PHE A 38 -3.83 -7.40 0.05
CA PHE A 38 -4.02 -8.79 -0.34
C PHE A 38 -3.15 -9.18 -1.55
N VAL A 39 -3.12 -8.36 -2.60
CA VAL A 39 -2.34 -8.62 -3.81
C VAL A 39 -0.85 -8.64 -3.52
N VAL A 40 -0.35 -7.74 -2.67
CA VAL A 40 1.07 -7.72 -2.25
C VAL A 40 1.46 -9.01 -1.54
N ILE A 41 0.60 -9.52 -0.66
CA ILE A 41 0.87 -10.74 0.11
C ILE A 41 0.70 -11.98 -0.76
N LEU A 42 -0.35 -12.02 -1.58
CA LEU A 42 -0.59 -13.09 -2.54
C LEU A 42 0.61 -13.27 -3.48
N ASP A 43 1.18 -12.17 -3.97
CA ASP A 43 2.36 -12.19 -4.84
C ASP A 43 3.55 -12.88 -4.17
N ALA A 44 3.82 -12.60 -2.90
CA ALA A 44 4.90 -13.25 -2.16
C ALA A 44 4.67 -14.76 -2.03
N VAL A 45 3.43 -15.20 -1.79
CA VAL A 45 3.07 -16.62 -1.70
C VAL A 45 3.19 -17.31 -3.06
N VAL A 46 2.63 -16.69 -4.11
CA VAL A 46 2.63 -17.26 -5.48
C VAL A 46 4.05 -17.48 -5.97
N VAL A 47 4.94 -16.52 -5.76
CA VAL A 47 6.34 -16.66 -6.18
C VAL A 47 7.04 -17.81 -5.47
N ASN A 48 6.84 -17.98 -4.16
CA ASN A 48 7.41 -19.10 -3.42
C ASN A 48 6.93 -20.47 -3.96
N VAL A 49 5.64 -20.57 -4.29
CA VAL A 49 5.07 -21.79 -4.90
C VAL A 49 5.59 -22.01 -6.33
N ALA A 50 5.85 -20.93 -7.07
CA ALA A 50 6.33 -20.99 -8.45
C ALA A 50 7.83 -21.27 -8.59
N LEU A 51 8.65 -21.16 -7.53
CA LEU A 51 10.11 -21.35 -7.58
C LEU A 51 10.56 -22.64 -8.27
N PRO A 52 9.95 -23.83 -8.03
CA PRO A 52 10.32 -25.06 -8.74
C PRO A 52 10.08 -24.95 -10.25
N SER A 53 8.97 -24.37 -10.67
CA SER A 53 8.63 -24.17 -12.09
C SER A 53 9.56 -23.15 -12.74
N ILE A 54 9.89 -22.06 -12.07
CA ILE A 54 10.85 -21.05 -12.52
C ILE A 54 12.23 -21.70 -12.73
N ARG A 55 12.67 -22.52 -11.80
CA ARG A 55 13.93 -23.26 -11.93
C ARG A 55 13.97 -24.15 -13.17
N HIS A 56 12.87 -24.84 -13.44
CA HIS A 56 12.78 -25.76 -14.57
C HIS A 56 12.76 -25.02 -15.92
N SER A 57 12.02 -23.87 -15.98
CA SER A 57 11.81 -23.15 -17.25
C SER A 57 12.88 -22.11 -17.55
N LEU A 58 13.37 -21.37 -16.56
CA LEU A 58 14.31 -20.26 -16.74
C LEU A 58 15.73 -20.58 -16.26
N GLY A 59 15.95 -21.70 -15.58
CA GLY A 59 17.25 -22.06 -15.00
C GLY A 59 17.68 -21.14 -13.86
N GLY A 60 18.92 -20.67 -13.88
CA GLY A 60 19.43 -19.63 -12.97
C GLY A 60 20.06 -20.12 -11.66
N GLY A 61 20.08 -21.44 -11.42
CA GLY A 61 20.68 -22.01 -10.22
C GLY A 61 20.03 -21.53 -8.91
N VAL A 62 20.62 -21.91 -7.77
CA VAL A 62 20.12 -21.52 -6.44
C VAL A 62 20.22 -20.00 -6.23
N SER A 63 21.34 -19.42 -6.64
CA SER A 63 21.55 -17.96 -6.49
C SER A 63 20.54 -17.12 -7.27
N GLY A 64 20.21 -17.50 -8.50
CA GLY A 64 19.21 -16.79 -9.29
C GLY A 64 17.82 -16.83 -8.66
N LEU A 65 17.40 -17.99 -8.16
CA LEU A 65 16.13 -18.15 -7.46
C LEU A 65 16.09 -17.35 -6.16
N GLN A 66 17.19 -17.29 -5.43
CA GLN A 66 17.35 -16.48 -4.24
C GLN A 66 17.13 -14.99 -4.56
N TRP A 67 17.75 -14.47 -5.63
CA TRP A 67 17.55 -13.09 -6.06
C TRP A 67 16.11 -12.77 -6.51
N VAL A 68 15.36 -13.73 -7.01
CA VAL A 68 13.93 -13.55 -7.33
C VAL A 68 13.11 -13.20 -6.08
N VAL A 69 13.41 -13.82 -4.93
CA VAL A 69 12.73 -13.55 -3.65
C VAL A 69 13.35 -12.35 -2.94
N ASP A 70 14.68 -12.37 -2.78
CA ASP A 70 15.41 -11.36 -2.01
C ASP A 70 15.38 -9.99 -2.67
N GLY A 71 15.41 -9.92 -4.00
CA GLY A 71 15.34 -8.68 -4.75
C GLY A 71 14.07 -7.88 -4.46
N TYR A 72 12.93 -8.56 -4.41
CA TYR A 72 11.66 -7.95 -4.03
C TYR A 72 11.70 -7.43 -2.58
N THR A 73 12.09 -8.30 -1.64
CA THR A 73 12.12 -7.99 -0.21
C THR A 73 13.11 -6.88 0.12
N LEU A 74 14.27 -6.89 -0.53
CA LEU A 74 15.31 -5.87 -0.36
C LEU A 74 14.80 -4.49 -0.79
N MET A 75 14.23 -4.39 -1.99
CA MET A 75 13.69 -3.11 -2.50
C MET A 75 12.50 -2.64 -1.69
N PHE A 76 11.62 -3.56 -1.29
CA PHE A 76 10.51 -3.25 -0.40
C PHE A 76 10.99 -2.65 0.92
N ALA A 77 11.92 -3.29 1.60
CA ALA A 77 12.45 -2.84 2.90
C ALA A 77 13.24 -1.53 2.77
N ALA A 78 14.12 -1.42 1.76
CA ALA A 78 14.97 -0.25 1.56
C ALA A 78 14.15 1.02 1.26
N LEU A 79 13.05 0.89 0.52
CA LEU A 79 12.25 2.03 0.09
C LEU A 79 11.07 2.35 1.01
N LEU A 80 10.71 1.46 1.94
CA LEU A 80 9.50 1.58 2.75
C LEU A 80 9.38 2.94 3.48
N LEU A 81 10.46 3.38 4.13
CA LEU A 81 10.49 4.66 4.87
C LEU A 81 10.44 5.86 3.92
N SER A 82 11.22 5.83 2.85
CA SER A 82 11.24 6.90 1.86
C SER A 82 9.92 7.01 1.11
N ALA A 83 9.29 5.88 0.81
CA ALA A 83 7.99 5.81 0.17
C ALA A 83 6.86 6.34 1.07
N GLY A 84 6.96 6.15 2.39
CA GLY A 84 6.06 6.76 3.37
C GLY A 84 6.12 8.28 3.29
N ALA A 85 7.32 8.86 3.37
CA ALA A 85 7.53 10.30 3.25
C ALA A 85 7.08 10.86 1.87
N LEU A 86 7.30 10.10 0.80
CA LEU A 86 6.82 10.46 -0.54
C LEU A 86 5.29 10.44 -0.62
N SER A 87 4.65 9.44 -0.02
CA SER A 87 3.19 9.32 0.06
C SER A 87 2.56 10.54 0.75
N ASP A 88 3.18 11.04 1.82
CA ASP A 88 2.71 12.22 2.54
C ASP A 88 2.80 13.50 1.69
N ARG A 89 3.85 13.63 0.84
CA ARG A 89 4.05 14.78 -0.03
C ARG A 89 3.14 14.78 -1.26
N VAL A 90 2.98 13.63 -1.91
CA VAL A 90 2.23 13.47 -3.18
C VAL A 90 0.73 13.30 -2.93
N GLY A 91 0.37 12.89 -1.71
CA GLY A 91 -0.97 12.51 -1.29
C GLY A 91 -1.21 11.00 -1.43
N ALA A 92 -1.74 10.39 -0.36
CA ALA A 92 -1.91 8.94 -0.22
C ALA A 92 -2.67 8.29 -1.40
N ARG A 93 -3.73 8.93 -1.88
CA ARG A 93 -4.54 8.41 -3.00
C ARG A 93 -3.75 8.31 -4.30
N ARG A 94 -2.94 9.33 -4.62
CA ARG A 94 -2.13 9.35 -5.84
C ARG A 94 -0.96 8.39 -5.73
N ALA A 95 -0.31 8.34 -4.57
CA ALA A 95 0.80 7.44 -4.30
C ALA A 95 0.33 5.98 -4.41
N PHE A 96 -0.78 5.62 -3.77
CA PHE A 96 -1.37 4.29 -3.83
C PHE A 96 -1.74 3.88 -5.26
N GLY A 97 -2.44 4.76 -6.00
CA GLY A 97 -2.84 4.46 -7.38
C GLY A 97 -1.65 4.24 -8.32
N ARG A 98 -0.60 5.09 -8.22
CA ARG A 98 0.62 4.93 -9.01
C ARG A 98 1.39 3.67 -8.62
N GLY A 99 1.49 3.39 -7.32
CA GLY A 99 2.08 2.14 -6.81
C GLY A 99 1.37 0.91 -7.35
N MET A 100 0.03 0.90 -7.34
CA MET A 100 -0.79 -0.19 -7.86
C MET A 100 -0.55 -0.42 -9.36
N VAL A 101 -0.56 0.64 -10.17
CA VAL A 101 -0.29 0.53 -11.62
C VAL A 101 1.11 -0.02 -11.86
N LEU A 102 2.13 0.50 -11.17
CA LEU A 102 3.50 0.02 -11.30
C LEU A 102 3.63 -1.44 -10.86
N PHE A 103 2.95 -1.83 -9.78
CA PHE A 103 2.93 -3.20 -9.28
C PHE A 103 2.34 -4.18 -10.31
N VAL A 104 1.20 -3.83 -10.90
CA VAL A 104 0.53 -4.66 -11.93
C VAL A 104 1.40 -4.80 -13.18
N LEU A 105 2.00 -3.70 -13.64
CA LEU A 105 2.91 -3.74 -14.79
C LEU A 105 4.15 -4.59 -14.52
N ALA A 106 4.74 -4.45 -13.33
CA ALA A 106 5.89 -5.26 -12.93
C ALA A 106 5.51 -6.74 -12.76
N SER A 107 4.33 -7.04 -12.24
CA SER A 107 3.79 -8.41 -12.15
C SER A 107 3.61 -9.03 -13.53
N ALA A 108 3.05 -8.29 -14.49
CA ALA A 108 2.95 -8.73 -15.89
C ALA A 108 4.34 -8.98 -16.50
N ALA A 109 5.31 -8.09 -16.23
CA ALA A 109 6.70 -8.28 -16.68
C ALA A 109 7.35 -9.52 -16.07
N CYS A 110 7.05 -9.88 -14.81
CA CYS A 110 7.49 -11.13 -14.20
C CYS A 110 6.95 -12.35 -14.98
N GLY A 111 5.66 -12.33 -15.35
CA GLY A 111 5.03 -13.42 -16.10
C GLY A 111 5.55 -13.57 -17.55
N LEU A 112 6.08 -12.49 -18.14
CA LEU A 112 6.62 -12.45 -19.49
C LEU A 112 8.15 -12.50 -19.55
N ALA A 113 8.81 -12.73 -18.41
CA ALA A 113 10.27 -12.68 -18.33
C ALA A 113 10.93 -13.79 -19.18
N PRO A 114 11.80 -13.43 -20.16
CA PRO A 114 12.46 -14.41 -21.01
C PRO A 114 13.60 -15.17 -20.34
N GLY A 115 13.98 -14.78 -19.13
CA GLY A 115 15.07 -15.40 -18.36
C GLY A 115 15.15 -14.86 -16.94
N ILE A 116 15.98 -15.50 -16.12
CA ILE A 116 16.09 -15.23 -14.68
C ILE A 116 16.50 -13.76 -14.39
N GLY A 117 17.39 -13.16 -15.18
CA GLY A 117 17.82 -11.76 -15.00
C GLY A 117 16.68 -10.77 -15.22
N ALA A 118 15.84 -10.97 -16.24
CA ALA A 118 14.67 -10.16 -16.49
C ALA A 118 13.64 -10.30 -15.36
N LEU A 119 13.45 -11.54 -14.87
CA LEU A 119 12.56 -11.81 -13.74
C LEU A 119 13.05 -11.11 -12.47
N VAL A 120 14.33 -11.18 -12.14
CA VAL A 120 14.92 -10.47 -10.98
C VAL A 120 14.72 -8.97 -11.10
N THR A 121 14.98 -8.39 -12.27
CA THR A 121 14.76 -6.95 -12.50
C THR A 121 13.30 -6.55 -12.30
N ALA A 122 12.35 -7.33 -12.84
CA ALA A 122 10.93 -7.09 -12.64
C ALA A 122 10.54 -7.19 -11.16
N ARG A 123 11.12 -8.12 -10.39
CA ARG A 123 10.92 -8.27 -8.94
C ARG A 123 11.45 -7.07 -8.14
N LEU A 124 12.59 -6.51 -8.52
CA LEU A 124 13.10 -5.27 -7.90
C LEU A 124 12.12 -4.11 -8.08
N VAL A 125 11.59 -3.93 -9.30
CA VAL A 125 10.58 -2.89 -9.59
C VAL A 125 9.29 -3.16 -8.82
N GLN A 126 8.85 -4.40 -8.75
CA GLN A 126 7.63 -4.80 -8.06
C GLN A 126 7.73 -4.57 -6.54
N GLY A 127 8.88 -4.91 -5.92
CA GLY A 127 9.17 -4.60 -4.53
C GLY A 127 9.14 -3.09 -4.22
N SER A 128 9.68 -2.29 -5.14
CA SER A 128 9.62 -0.83 -5.04
C SER A 128 8.18 -0.29 -5.09
N ALA A 129 7.35 -0.84 -5.95
CA ALA A 129 5.93 -0.49 -6.06
C ALA A 129 5.16 -0.87 -4.78
N ALA A 130 5.40 -2.06 -4.24
CA ALA A 130 4.81 -2.53 -2.99
C ALA A 130 5.20 -1.64 -1.79
N ALA A 131 6.46 -1.16 -1.75
CA ALA A 131 6.94 -0.23 -0.74
C ALA A 131 6.17 1.10 -0.74
N VAL A 132 5.68 1.55 -1.88
CA VAL A 132 4.82 2.74 -1.99
C VAL A 132 3.37 2.42 -1.60
N MET A 133 2.86 1.26 -1.99
CA MET A 133 1.47 0.86 -1.74
C MET A 133 1.16 0.69 -0.25
N MET A 134 2.06 0.08 0.51
CA MET A 134 1.82 -0.29 1.91
C MET A 134 1.56 0.95 2.80
N PRO A 135 2.47 1.94 2.92
CA PRO A 135 2.23 3.12 3.75
C PRO A 135 1.11 4.00 3.20
N SER A 136 0.96 4.12 1.88
CA SER A 136 -0.10 4.93 1.28
C SER A 136 -1.49 4.32 1.49
N SER A 137 -1.65 3.00 1.54
CA SER A 137 -2.92 2.35 1.90
C SER A 137 -3.34 2.66 3.34
N MET A 138 -2.40 2.60 4.30
CA MET A 138 -2.66 2.99 5.68
C MET A 138 -2.98 4.48 5.83
N ALA A 139 -2.26 5.36 5.10
CA ALA A 139 -2.53 6.79 5.09
C ALA A 139 -3.92 7.09 4.52
N LEU A 140 -4.34 6.38 3.48
CA LEU A 140 -5.67 6.49 2.89
C LEU A 140 -6.77 6.12 3.90
N ILE A 141 -6.60 5.01 4.65
CA ILE A 141 -7.54 4.60 5.70
C ILE A 141 -7.64 5.68 6.79
N ARG A 142 -6.51 6.27 7.21
CA ARG A 142 -6.50 7.33 8.22
C ARG A 142 -7.24 8.59 7.76
N GLN A 143 -7.12 8.96 6.49
CA GLN A 143 -7.83 10.12 5.91
C GLN A 143 -9.33 9.89 5.81
N VAL A 144 -9.76 8.67 5.50
CA VAL A 144 -11.16 8.33 5.29
C VAL A 144 -11.92 8.08 6.60
N PHE A 145 -11.23 7.58 7.62
CA PHE A 145 -11.80 7.24 8.93
C PHE A 145 -11.16 8.09 10.04
N PRO A 146 -11.63 9.33 10.27
CA PRO A 146 -11.06 10.23 11.29
C PRO A 146 -11.35 9.76 12.73
N GLY A 147 -12.47 9.06 12.97
CA GLY A 147 -12.84 8.55 14.28
C GLY A 147 -11.95 7.39 14.74
N ALA A 148 -11.48 7.41 15.99
CA ALA A 148 -10.54 6.42 16.52
C ALA A 148 -11.07 4.97 16.41
N THR A 149 -12.34 4.75 16.79
CA THR A 149 -12.97 3.42 16.78
C THR A 149 -13.20 2.90 15.36
N THR A 150 -13.71 3.75 14.46
CA THR A 150 -13.95 3.39 13.05
C THR A 150 -12.64 3.12 12.32
N ARG A 151 -11.59 3.90 12.59
CA ARG A 151 -10.25 3.70 12.07
C ARG A 151 -9.62 2.39 12.56
N ALA A 152 -9.76 2.07 13.85
CA ALA A 152 -9.25 0.81 14.40
C ALA A 152 -9.92 -0.40 13.72
N ARG A 153 -11.24 -0.36 13.50
CA ARG A 153 -11.94 -1.41 12.75
C ARG A 153 -11.48 -1.50 11.30
N ALA A 154 -11.31 -0.38 10.60
CA ALA A 154 -10.84 -0.35 9.22
C ALA A 154 -9.43 -0.91 9.09
N LEU A 155 -8.53 -0.60 10.02
CA LEU A 155 -7.17 -1.15 10.06
C LEU A 155 -7.16 -2.65 10.39
N ALA A 156 -8.06 -3.12 11.27
CA ALA A 156 -8.22 -4.54 11.54
C ALA A 156 -8.67 -5.32 10.28
N ILE A 157 -9.66 -4.80 9.55
CA ILE A 157 -10.12 -5.38 8.28
C ILE A 157 -8.99 -5.38 7.24
N TRP A 158 -8.24 -4.29 7.14
CA TRP A 158 -7.08 -4.19 6.25
C TRP A 158 -6.00 -5.24 6.59
N ALA A 159 -5.70 -5.43 7.87
CA ALA A 159 -4.72 -6.43 8.33
C ALA A 159 -5.19 -7.87 8.05
N MET A 160 -6.49 -8.17 8.25
CA MET A 160 -7.06 -9.48 7.91
C MET A 160 -7.04 -9.78 6.40
N GLY A 161 -7.09 -8.75 5.55
CA GLY A 161 -6.93 -8.92 4.10
C GLY A 161 -5.53 -9.40 3.68
N GLY A 162 -4.58 -9.42 4.61
CA GLY A 162 -3.22 -9.89 4.42
C GLY A 162 -2.83 -11.11 5.26
N ALA A 163 -3.76 -11.71 5.96
CA ALA A 163 -3.57 -12.94 6.75
C ALA A 163 -4.14 -14.14 5.99
#